data_5772abb7939549ba577177944d90bf5e
#
_entry.id   5772abb7939549ba577177944d90bf5e
#
_cell.length_a   1.000
_cell.length_b   1.000
_cell.length_c   1.000
_cell.angle_alpha   90.00
_cell.angle_beta   90.00
_cell.angle_gamma   90.00
#
_symmetry.space_group_name_H-M   'P 1'
#
loop_
_entity.id
_entity.type
_entity.pdbx_description
1 polymer ?
#
loop_
_entity_poly.entity_id
_entity_poly.type
_entity_poly.pdbx_seq_one_letter_code
_entity_poly.pdbx_strand_id
1 'polypeptide(L)'
;MVELKIVVSDPKTGRAYNVDASGGAAGAIVGKRIGEEIDAGAMGLAGYKILITGASDRTGIPAKKSLPGAGRKKLLMTAGVGFHPTMEGERRRKTIRSNEITADFVQINARVTTYGDKTLEELFPKIEGEKAEKKVKAGRR
;
A
#
# COMPACT_ATOMS: atom_id res chain seq x y z
N MET A 1 -7.27 10.35 -14.92
CA MET A 1 -6.56 10.80 -13.71
C MET A 1 -6.12 9.59 -12.92
N VAL A 2 -4.88 9.56 -12.46
CA VAL A 2 -4.39 8.45 -11.64
C VAL A 2 -4.72 8.75 -10.18
N GLU A 3 -5.50 7.88 -9.56
CA GLU A 3 -5.82 7.94 -8.13
C GLU A 3 -5.22 6.72 -7.45
N LEU A 4 -4.35 6.95 -6.49
CA LEU A 4 -3.68 5.92 -5.72
C LEU A 4 -4.04 6.07 -4.25
N LYS A 5 -4.44 4.97 -3.64
CA LYS A 5 -4.60 4.90 -2.19
C LYS A 5 -3.32 4.38 -1.56
N ILE A 6 -2.72 5.16 -0.70
CA ILE A 6 -1.48 4.81 -0.04
C ILE A 6 -1.80 4.53 1.42
N VAL A 7 -1.46 3.35 1.88
CA VAL A 7 -1.55 2.97 3.29
C VAL A 7 -0.17 3.12 3.91
N VAL A 8 -0.01 4.15 4.72
CA VAL A 8 1.24 4.44 5.42
C VAL A 8 1.19 3.83 6.81
N SER A 9 2.05 2.88 7.09
CA SER A 9 2.15 2.24 8.39
C SER A 9 3.28 2.86 9.23
N ASP A 10 2.97 3.09 10.50
CA ASP A 10 3.93 3.56 11.48
C ASP A 10 4.37 2.38 12.37
N PRO A 11 5.63 1.93 12.27
CA PRO A 11 6.11 0.82 13.10
C PRO A 11 6.26 1.17 14.58
N LYS A 12 6.38 2.44 14.94
CA LYS A 12 6.50 2.87 16.35
C LYS A 12 5.17 2.79 17.10
N THR A 13 4.10 3.26 16.49
CA THR A 13 2.76 3.28 17.11
C THR A 13 1.92 2.07 16.75
N GLY A 14 2.31 1.31 15.71
CA GLY A 14 1.55 0.18 15.19
C GLY A 14 0.25 0.56 14.48
N ARG A 15 0.11 1.81 14.08
CA ARG A 15 -1.07 2.34 13.38
C ARG A 15 -0.77 2.53 11.89
N ALA A 16 -1.82 2.47 11.09
CA ALA A 16 -1.76 2.75 9.66
C ALA A 16 -2.75 3.85 9.28
N TYR A 17 -2.35 4.67 8.33
CA TYR A 17 -3.12 5.82 7.87
C TYR A 17 -3.31 5.74 6.36
N ASN A 18 -4.50 6.09 5.90
CA ASN A 18 -4.81 6.14 4.48
C ASN A 18 -4.57 7.54 3.94
N VAL A 19 -3.84 7.62 2.86
CA VAL A 19 -3.56 8.85 2.12
C VAL A 19 -4.01 8.67 0.69
N ASP A 20 -4.85 9.55 0.21
CA ASP A 20 -5.24 9.57 -1.19
C ASP A 20 -4.26 10.43 -1.99
N ALA A 21 -3.57 9.83 -2.94
CA ALA A 21 -2.64 10.52 -3.82
C ALA A 21 -3.25 10.68 -5.21
N SER A 22 -3.35 11.92 -5.66
CA SER A 22 -3.84 12.27 -6.99
C SER A 22 -2.90 13.24 -7.69
N GLY A 23 -2.98 13.31 -9.00
CA GLY A 23 -2.20 14.25 -9.80
C GLY A 23 -0.69 14.14 -9.60
N GLY A 24 -0.06 15.22 -9.15
CA GLY A 24 1.40 15.27 -8.96
C GLY A 24 1.94 14.31 -7.91
N ALA A 25 1.21 14.08 -6.82
CA ALA A 25 1.58 13.14 -5.78
C ALA A 25 1.57 11.69 -6.31
N ALA A 26 0.56 11.33 -7.10
CA ALA A 26 0.53 10.03 -7.77
C ALA A 26 1.65 9.90 -8.80
N GLY A 27 1.94 10.96 -9.55
CA GLY A 27 3.03 11.00 -10.51
C GLY A 27 4.42 10.77 -9.91
N ALA A 28 4.64 11.19 -8.68
CA ALA A 28 5.89 10.95 -7.98
C ALA A 28 6.13 9.47 -7.62
N ILE A 29 5.06 8.68 -7.55
CA ILE A 29 5.11 7.26 -7.17
C ILE A 29 5.14 6.36 -8.39
N VAL A 30 4.45 6.73 -9.46
CA VAL A 30 4.45 5.98 -10.71
C VAL A 30 5.87 5.89 -11.27
N GLY A 31 6.29 4.70 -11.63
CA GLY A 31 7.66 4.40 -12.08
C GLY A 31 8.62 3.97 -10.96
N LYS A 32 8.22 4.11 -9.71
CA LYS A 32 8.98 3.60 -8.56
C LYS A 32 8.78 2.09 -8.42
N ARG A 33 9.72 1.45 -7.74
CA ARG A 33 9.69 0.00 -7.52
C ARG A 33 9.42 -0.31 -6.06
N ILE A 34 8.88 -1.50 -5.80
CA ILE A 34 8.73 -2.01 -4.44
C ILE A 34 10.10 -2.17 -3.80
N GLY A 35 10.26 -1.61 -2.61
CA GLY A 35 11.53 -1.56 -1.87
C GLY A 35 12.32 -0.27 -2.04
N GLU A 36 11.84 0.69 -2.83
CA GLU A 36 12.41 2.03 -2.92
C GLU A 36 11.83 2.96 -1.84
N GLU A 37 12.67 3.87 -1.36
CA GLU A 37 12.24 4.97 -0.51
C GLU A 37 11.79 6.16 -1.36
N ILE A 38 10.70 6.77 -0.96
CA ILE A 38 10.17 7.99 -1.57
C ILE A 38 9.93 9.06 -0.52
N ASP A 39 10.04 10.31 -0.95
CA ASP A 39 9.70 11.45 -0.11
C ASP A 39 8.16 11.63 -0.12
N ALA A 40 7.59 11.66 1.06
CA ALA A 40 6.16 11.80 1.25
C ALA A 40 5.68 13.27 1.28
N GLY A 41 6.57 14.22 1.07
CA GLY A 41 6.24 15.65 1.08
C GLY A 41 5.13 16.04 0.09
N ALA A 42 5.14 15.44 -1.09
CA ALA A 42 4.09 15.66 -2.11
C ALA A 42 2.70 15.17 -1.70
N MET A 43 2.62 14.31 -0.69
CA MET A 43 1.38 13.73 -0.14
C MET A 43 0.89 14.44 1.11
N GLY A 44 1.50 15.57 1.47
CA GLY A 44 1.18 16.31 2.68
C GLY A 44 1.91 15.85 3.95
N LEU A 45 2.84 14.90 3.82
CA LEU A 45 3.67 14.39 4.91
C LEU A 45 5.06 15.01 4.87
N ALA A 46 5.15 16.29 5.15
CA ALA A 46 6.42 17.03 5.08
C ALA A 46 7.48 16.43 6.03
N GLY A 47 8.68 16.18 5.50
CA GLY A 47 9.78 15.60 6.25
C GLY A 47 9.74 14.08 6.43
N TYR A 48 8.69 13.42 6.00
CA TYR A 48 8.58 11.97 6.06
C TYR A 48 9.16 11.30 4.82
N LYS A 49 9.87 10.21 5.04
CA LYS A 49 10.24 9.27 3.98
C LYS A 49 9.56 7.93 4.22
N ILE A 50 9.04 7.37 3.17
CA ILE A 50 8.32 6.11 3.21
C ILE A 50 8.96 5.09 2.27
N LEU A 51 9.00 3.85 2.72
CA LEU A 51 9.47 2.71 1.95
C LEU A 51 8.25 1.98 1.38
N ILE A 52 8.23 1.78 0.07
CA ILE A 52 7.17 1.00 -0.57
C ILE A 52 7.36 -0.48 -0.24
N THR A 53 6.41 -1.09 0.45
CA THR A 53 6.46 -2.49 0.88
C THR A 53 5.69 -3.42 -0.03
N GLY A 54 4.63 -2.94 -0.64
CA GLY A 54 3.79 -3.73 -1.53
C GLY A 54 2.77 -2.88 -2.26
N ALA A 55 2.12 -3.48 -3.23
CA ALA A 55 1.08 -2.82 -4.01
C ALA A 55 0.10 -3.84 -4.57
N SER A 56 -1.10 -3.40 -4.90
CA SER A 56 -2.09 -4.20 -5.59
C SER A 56 -2.71 -3.46 -6.76
N ASP A 57 -3.04 -4.22 -7.79
CA ASP A 57 -3.68 -3.77 -9.00
C ASP A 57 -5.18 -3.51 -8.79
N ARG A 58 -5.82 -2.85 -9.75
CA ARG A 58 -7.28 -2.65 -9.80
C ARG A 58 -8.07 -3.95 -9.71
N THR A 59 -7.55 -5.04 -10.26
CA THR A 59 -8.16 -6.37 -10.19
C THR A 59 -7.82 -7.16 -8.93
N GLY A 60 -7.04 -6.60 -8.01
CA GLY A 60 -6.64 -7.23 -6.77
C GLY A 60 -5.38 -8.10 -6.86
N ILE A 61 -4.68 -8.09 -7.99
CA ILE A 61 -3.45 -8.85 -8.18
C ILE A 61 -2.30 -8.16 -7.44
N PRO A 62 -1.61 -8.85 -6.51
CA PRO A 62 -0.50 -8.27 -5.77
C PRO A 62 0.75 -8.15 -6.62
N ALA A 63 1.58 -7.17 -6.29
CA ALA A 63 2.90 -6.99 -6.88
C ALA A 63 3.97 -7.73 -6.06
N LYS A 64 4.90 -8.36 -6.73
CA LYS A 64 6.01 -9.09 -6.11
C LYS A 64 7.32 -8.35 -6.32
N LYS A 65 8.05 -8.08 -5.23
CA LYS A 65 9.31 -7.35 -5.26
C LYS A 65 10.37 -8.00 -6.15
N SER A 66 10.45 -9.32 -6.15
CA SER A 66 11.46 -10.09 -6.90
C SER A 66 11.16 -10.26 -8.39
N LEU A 67 10.00 -9.86 -8.85
CA LEU A 67 9.61 -9.98 -10.26
C LEU A 67 9.87 -8.65 -10.99
N PRO A 68 10.90 -8.54 -11.83
CA PRO A 68 11.19 -7.31 -12.56
C PRO A 68 10.18 -7.03 -13.67
N GLY A 69 10.00 -5.75 -14.00
CA GLY A 69 9.16 -5.29 -15.08
C GLY A 69 7.91 -4.56 -14.60
N ALA A 70 7.01 -4.26 -15.51
CA ALA A 70 5.82 -3.45 -15.28
C ALA A 70 4.49 -4.20 -15.56
N GLY A 71 4.53 -5.43 -16.02
CA GLY A 71 3.37 -6.19 -16.45
C GLY A 71 2.95 -7.29 -15.49
N ARG A 72 1.90 -8.00 -15.88
CA ARG A 72 1.45 -9.22 -15.21
C ARG A 72 2.17 -10.43 -15.80
N LYS A 73 2.55 -11.36 -14.95
CA LYS A 73 3.15 -12.63 -15.37
C LYS A 73 2.56 -13.78 -14.57
N LYS A 74 2.41 -14.92 -15.21
CA LYS A 74 2.08 -16.17 -14.53
C LYS A 74 3.34 -16.83 -14.01
N LEU A 75 3.42 -17.04 -12.72
CA LEU A 75 4.53 -17.68 -12.04
C LEU A 75 4.10 -18.98 -11.39
N LEU A 76 4.95 -20.01 -11.49
CA LEU A 76 4.81 -21.20 -10.66
C LEU A 76 5.31 -20.88 -9.26
N MET A 77 4.39 -20.84 -8.30
CA MET A 77 4.70 -20.45 -6.92
C MET A 77 4.52 -21.61 -5.95
N THR A 78 5.43 -21.71 -5.01
CA THR A 78 5.34 -22.64 -3.89
C THR A 78 4.76 -21.98 -2.65
N ALA A 79 5.12 -20.74 -2.40
CA ALA A 79 4.58 -19.88 -1.35
C ALA A 79 5.06 -18.44 -1.58
N GLY A 80 4.41 -17.47 -0.94
CA GLY A 80 4.82 -16.08 -0.95
C GLY A 80 3.67 -15.12 -1.24
N VAL A 81 4.01 -13.96 -1.77
CA VAL A 81 3.02 -12.93 -2.11
C VAL A 81 2.07 -13.43 -3.20
N GLY A 82 0.79 -13.45 -2.91
CA GLY A 82 -0.27 -13.86 -3.82
C GLY A 82 -0.59 -15.35 -3.82
N PHE A 83 0.13 -16.17 -3.07
CA PHE A 83 -0.14 -17.59 -2.93
C PHE A 83 0.21 -18.12 -1.53
N HIS A 84 -0.76 -18.75 -0.90
CA HIS A 84 -0.60 -19.44 0.37
C HIS A 84 -1.07 -20.89 0.20
N PRO A 85 -0.16 -21.88 0.20
CA PRO A 85 -0.54 -23.27 0.02
C PRO A 85 -1.37 -23.78 1.20
N THR A 86 -2.37 -24.61 0.91
CA THR A 86 -3.21 -25.27 1.92
C THR A 86 -2.70 -26.65 2.28
N MET A 87 -1.89 -27.26 1.42
CA MET A 87 -1.29 -28.57 1.62
C MET A 87 0.23 -28.49 1.47
N GLU A 88 0.96 -29.37 2.13
CA GLU A 88 2.41 -29.47 1.99
C GLU A 88 2.79 -29.86 0.54
N GLY A 89 3.75 -29.13 -0.03
CA GLY A 89 4.23 -29.36 -1.38
C GLY A 89 3.32 -28.84 -2.49
N GLU A 90 2.23 -28.15 -2.16
CA GLU A 90 1.35 -27.55 -3.17
C GLU A 90 2.07 -26.46 -3.97
N ARG A 91 1.95 -26.51 -5.28
CA ARG A 91 2.44 -25.48 -6.20
C ARG A 91 1.35 -25.13 -7.20
N ARG A 92 1.21 -23.82 -7.47
CA ARG A 92 0.26 -23.33 -8.47
C ARG A 92 0.86 -22.24 -9.32
N ARG A 93 0.39 -22.16 -10.55
CA ARG A 93 0.65 -21.01 -11.41
C ARG A 93 -0.32 -19.90 -11.05
N LYS A 94 0.22 -18.81 -10.54
CA LYS A 94 -0.55 -17.61 -10.18
C LYS A 94 -0.14 -16.42 -11.02
N THR A 95 -1.11 -15.61 -11.39
CA THR A 95 -0.86 -14.32 -12.03
C THR A 95 -0.41 -13.32 -10.96
N ILE A 96 0.78 -12.78 -11.15
CA ILE A 96 1.40 -11.81 -10.24
C ILE A 96 1.80 -10.58 -11.04
N ARG A 97 1.70 -9.42 -10.40
CA ARG A 97 2.17 -8.16 -10.95
C ARG A 97 3.66 -7.98 -10.68
N SER A 98 4.35 -7.33 -11.59
CA SER A 98 5.77 -7.00 -11.42
C SER A 98 6.00 -5.89 -10.40
N ASN A 99 7.24 -5.64 -10.03
CA ASN A 99 7.61 -4.72 -8.95
C ASN A 99 7.48 -3.23 -9.27
N GLU A 100 7.38 -2.86 -10.53
CA GLU A 100 7.26 -1.47 -10.95
C GLU A 100 5.82 -0.97 -10.85
N ILE A 101 5.63 0.16 -10.21
CA ILE A 101 4.31 0.77 -10.02
C ILE A 101 3.90 1.50 -11.29
N THR A 102 2.75 1.13 -11.82
CA THR A 102 2.14 1.75 -13.00
C THR A 102 0.82 2.44 -12.63
N ALA A 103 0.23 3.15 -13.59
CA ALA A 103 -1.05 3.82 -13.41
C ALA A 103 -2.23 2.88 -13.12
N ASP A 104 -2.09 1.59 -13.39
CA ASP A 104 -3.14 0.59 -13.14
C ASP A 104 -3.23 0.14 -11.66
N PHE A 105 -2.26 0.49 -10.84
CA PHE A 105 -2.31 0.21 -9.43
C PHE A 105 -3.36 1.08 -8.72
N VAL A 106 -4.00 0.53 -7.71
CA VAL A 106 -5.01 1.22 -6.89
C VAL A 106 -4.51 1.44 -5.48
N GLN A 107 -3.88 0.44 -4.88
CA GLN A 107 -3.42 0.50 -3.51
C GLN A 107 -1.91 0.27 -3.44
N ILE A 108 -1.25 1.10 -2.65
CA ILE A 108 0.17 0.99 -2.33
C ILE A 108 0.33 0.93 -0.83
N ASN A 109 1.06 -0.05 -0.35
CA ASN A 109 1.42 -0.17 1.05
C ASN A 109 2.83 0.38 1.25
N ALA A 110 2.97 1.25 2.24
CA ALA A 110 4.25 1.86 2.58
C ALA A 110 4.48 1.84 4.09
N ARG A 111 5.73 1.90 4.48
CA ARG A 111 6.16 1.99 5.86
C ARG A 111 7.01 3.23 6.06
N VAL A 112 6.80 3.92 7.16
CA VAL A 112 7.61 5.09 7.52
C VAL A 112 9.05 4.64 7.86
N THR A 113 10.03 5.27 7.22
CA THR A 113 11.46 5.08 7.50
C THR A 113 12.07 6.28 8.21
N THR A 114 11.70 7.48 7.80
CA THR A 114 12.15 8.73 8.42
C THR A 114 10.95 9.54 8.86
N TYR A 115 10.97 10.04 10.09
CA TYR A 115 9.91 10.84 10.69
C TYR A 115 10.13 12.34 10.43
N GLY A 116 9.04 13.07 10.20
CA GLY A 116 9.04 14.51 10.11
C GLY A 116 8.82 15.21 11.45
N ASP A 117 8.69 16.53 11.40
CA ASP A 117 8.53 17.36 12.59
C ASP A 117 7.16 17.20 13.28
N LYS A 118 6.11 16.93 12.49
CA LYS A 118 4.75 16.72 13.01
C LYS A 118 4.47 15.23 13.14
N THR A 119 3.77 14.84 14.17
CA THR A 119 3.37 13.45 14.37
C THR A 119 2.28 13.04 13.37
N LEU A 120 2.24 11.76 12.99
CA LEU A 120 1.19 11.24 12.10
C LEU A 120 -0.20 11.37 12.71
N GLU A 121 -0.31 11.30 14.02
CA GLU A 121 -1.57 11.49 14.74
C GLU A 121 -2.13 12.91 14.61
N GLU A 122 -1.25 13.91 14.53
CA GLU A 122 -1.64 15.31 14.30
C GLU A 122 -2.04 15.57 12.84
N LEU A 123 -1.33 14.92 11.89
CA LEU A 123 -1.62 15.03 10.47
C LEU A 123 -2.90 14.29 10.05
N PHE A 124 -3.19 13.20 10.74
CA PHE A 124 -4.40 12.40 10.54
C PHE A 124 -5.19 12.29 11.84
N PRO A 125 -5.92 13.34 12.24
CA PRO A 125 -6.73 13.30 13.44
C PRO A 125 -7.74 12.17 13.32
N LYS A 126 -7.74 11.28 14.31
CA LYS A 126 -8.64 10.15 14.39
C LYS A 126 -10.08 10.65 14.52
N ILE A 127 -10.89 10.42 13.52
CA ILE A 127 -12.32 10.66 13.59
C ILE A 127 -12.95 9.56 14.46
N GLU A 128 -12.88 9.74 15.77
CA GLU A 128 -13.46 8.77 16.73
C GLU A 128 -15.00 8.70 16.61
N GLY A 129 -15.65 9.75 16.09
CA GLY A 129 -17.09 9.83 15.93
C GLY A 129 -17.70 8.83 14.94
N GLU A 130 -17.07 8.56 13.81
CA GLU A 130 -17.65 7.67 12.79
C GLU A 130 -17.70 6.19 13.20
N LYS A 131 -16.74 5.74 14.01
CA LYS A 131 -16.75 4.35 14.52
C LYS A 131 -17.79 4.14 15.62
N ALA A 132 -18.06 5.16 16.42
CA ALA A 132 -19.09 5.10 17.46
C ALA A 132 -20.50 5.08 16.86
N GLU A 133 -20.77 5.88 15.82
CA GLU A 133 -22.06 5.87 15.13
C GLU A 133 -22.35 4.56 14.39
N LYS A 134 -21.34 3.97 13.74
CA LYS A 134 -21.50 2.66 13.08
C LYS A 134 -21.76 1.54 14.09
N LYS A 135 -21.14 1.58 15.27
CA LYS A 135 -21.41 0.61 16.35
C LYS A 135 -22.80 0.78 16.96
N VAL A 136 -23.27 2.00 17.12
CA VAL A 136 -24.61 2.27 17.66
C VAL A 136 -25.70 1.87 16.66
N LYS A 137 -25.51 2.07 15.36
CA LYS A 137 -26.43 1.62 14.32
C LYS A 137 -26.47 0.08 14.15
N ALA A 138 -25.36 -0.61 14.33
CA ALA A 138 -25.28 -2.07 14.28
C ALA A 138 -25.86 -2.75 15.54
N GLY A 139 -25.91 -2.05 16.69
CA GLY A 139 -26.49 -2.57 17.94
C GLY A 139 -27.99 -2.37 18.11
N ARG A 140 -28.66 -1.76 17.15
CA ARG A 140 -30.12 -1.50 17.17
C ARG A 140 -30.95 -2.41 16.27
N ARG A 141 -30.46 -3.58 15.97
CA ARG A 141 -31.25 -4.63 15.31
C ARG A 141 -31.58 -5.76 16.24
#